data_7adff6db8cef18c469a6cb61987536f3
#
_entry.id   7adff6db8cef18c469a6cb61987536f3
#
_cell.length_a   1.000
_cell.length_b   1.000
_cell.length_c   1.000
_cell.angle_alpha   90.00
_cell.angle_beta   90.00
_cell.angle_gamma   90.00
#
_symmetry.space_group_name_H-M   'P 1'
#
loop_
_entity.id
_entity.type
_entity.pdbx_description
1 polymer ?
#
loop_
_entity_poly.entity_id
_entity_poly.type
_entity_poly.pdbx_seq_one_letter_code
_entity_poly.pdbx_strand_id
1 'polypeptide(L)'
;MSERILRLDKAGTPVEWLDWQAAAVLYARGLVTWTLGDVIYRLQGGISRFTGDRSRLQLHSIIACEGLASPRRRTLAPLTNRALFRRDQHLCLYCGKPFPESRLTRDHIRPTSRGGKDHWLNVVAACRRCNQHKGNRLLEEINMDLMALPYVPNMAEYLALINSHRIRGDQMEFLRNQFGKDSRLL
;
A
#
# COMPACT_ATOMS: atom_id res chain seq x y z
N MET A 1 19.66 0.33 0.44
CA MET A 1 18.31 -0.15 0.85
C MET A 1 17.91 -1.25 -0.11
N SER A 2 17.41 -2.41 0.37
CA SER A 2 17.04 -3.54 -0.50
C SER A 2 15.76 -3.23 -1.28
N GLU A 3 15.75 -3.61 -2.57
CA GLU A 3 14.55 -3.57 -3.41
C GLU A 3 13.49 -4.54 -2.86
N ARG A 4 12.20 -4.20 -3.03
CA ARG A 4 11.09 -5.04 -2.62
C ARG A 4 10.51 -5.78 -3.82
N ILE A 5 10.01 -6.97 -3.57
CA ILE A 5 9.36 -7.82 -4.56
C ILE A 5 7.84 -7.72 -4.34
N LEU A 6 7.10 -7.43 -5.41
CA LEU A 6 5.65 -7.41 -5.36
C LEU A 6 5.12 -8.84 -5.45
N ARG A 7 4.42 -9.28 -4.41
CA ARG A 7 3.75 -10.57 -4.41
C ARG A 7 2.28 -10.42 -4.80
N LEU A 8 1.86 -11.27 -5.71
CA LEU A 8 0.49 -11.41 -6.19
C LEU A 8 -0.08 -12.75 -5.73
N ASP A 9 -1.38 -12.88 -5.72
CA ASP A 9 -2.03 -14.18 -5.74
C ASP A 9 -1.96 -14.80 -7.14
N LYS A 10 -2.39 -16.06 -7.30
CA LYS A 10 -2.40 -16.78 -8.58
C LYS A 10 -3.18 -16.04 -9.68
N ALA A 11 -4.22 -15.29 -9.30
CA ALA A 11 -5.06 -14.54 -10.23
C ALA A 11 -4.46 -13.17 -10.62
N GLY A 12 -3.30 -12.80 -10.07
CA GLY A 12 -2.66 -11.51 -10.35
C GLY A 12 -3.09 -10.36 -9.44
N THR A 13 -3.82 -10.63 -8.35
CA THR A 13 -4.20 -9.59 -7.39
C THR A 13 -3.02 -9.27 -6.47
N PRO A 14 -2.64 -7.99 -6.30
CA PRO A 14 -1.58 -7.59 -5.39
C PRO A 14 -1.91 -7.94 -3.93
N VAL A 15 -0.93 -8.52 -3.22
CA VAL A 15 -1.09 -8.99 -1.85
C VAL A 15 -0.21 -8.24 -0.87
N GLU A 16 1.09 -8.20 -1.13
CA GLU A 16 2.07 -7.60 -0.21
C GLU A 16 3.42 -7.33 -0.88
N TRP A 17 4.27 -6.61 -0.15
CA TRP A 17 5.68 -6.43 -0.49
C TRP A 17 6.55 -7.40 0.30
N LEU A 18 7.40 -8.15 -0.41
CA LEU A 18 8.37 -9.07 0.17
C LEU A 18 9.79 -8.50 0.13
N ASP A 19 10.62 -8.91 1.08
CA ASP A 19 12.06 -8.87 0.91
C ASP A 19 12.54 -10.09 0.09
N TRP A 20 13.81 -10.04 -0.35
CA TRP A 20 14.36 -11.11 -1.18
C TRP A 20 14.43 -12.46 -0.45
N GLN A 21 14.62 -12.46 0.89
CA GLN A 21 14.68 -13.68 1.69
C GLN A 21 13.34 -14.40 1.71
N ALA A 22 12.27 -13.65 1.99
CA ALA A 22 10.91 -14.20 1.96
C ALA A 22 10.53 -14.71 0.55
N ALA A 23 10.91 -13.97 -0.50
CA ALA A 23 10.69 -14.43 -1.87
C ALA A 23 11.47 -15.70 -2.18
N ALA A 24 12.75 -15.80 -1.81
CA ALA A 24 13.57 -16.99 -2.03
C ALA A 24 12.97 -18.25 -1.39
N VAL A 25 12.37 -18.12 -0.19
CA VAL A 25 11.65 -19.22 0.46
C VAL A 25 10.46 -19.69 -0.37
N LEU A 26 9.71 -18.77 -0.99
CA LEU A 26 8.56 -19.13 -1.84
C LEU A 26 9.00 -19.90 -3.09
N TYR A 27 10.09 -19.47 -3.73
CA TYR A 27 10.68 -20.19 -4.85
C TYR A 27 11.19 -21.58 -4.43
N ALA A 28 11.91 -21.67 -3.31
CA ALA A 28 12.43 -22.96 -2.82
C ALA A 28 11.32 -23.97 -2.46
N ARG A 29 10.16 -23.46 -2.05
CA ARG A 29 8.97 -24.30 -1.76
C ARG A 29 8.11 -24.61 -3.00
N GLY A 30 8.49 -24.14 -4.20
CA GLY A 30 7.72 -24.35 -5.42
C GLY A 30 6.36 -23.64 -5.43
N LEU A 31 6.20 -22.57 -4.64
CA LEU A 31 4.93 -21.84 -4.51
C LEU A 31 4.76 -20.71 -5.53
N VAL A 32 5.83 -20.36 -6.25
CA VAL A 32 5.78 -19.34 -7.32
C VAL A 32 5.23 -19.99 -8.59
N THR A 33 4.10 -19.49 -9.08
CA THR A 33 3.40 -20.04 -10.25
C THR A 33 3.81 -19.33 -11.55
N TRP A 34 3.98 -18.02 -11.49
CA TRP A 34 4.48 -17.23 -12.62
C TRP A 34 5.16 -15.95 -12.12
N THR A 35 5.93 -15.31 -12.99
CA THR A 35 6.72 -14.13 -12.68
C THR A 35 6.56 -13.06 -13.76
N LEU A 36 6.76 -11.80 -13.39
CA LEU A 36 6.72 -10.66 -14.29
C LEU A 36 7.80 -9.64 -13.90
N GLY A 37 8.15 -8.77 -14.83
CA GLY A 37 9.14 -7.72 -14.61
C GLY A 37 10.59 -8.21 -14.61
N ASP A 38 11.50 -7.35 -14.19
CA ASP A 38 12.94 -7.60 -14.26
C ASP A 38 13.42 -8.60 -13.20
N VAL A 39 14.54 -9.30 -13.49
CA VAL A 39 15.30 -10.03 -12.48
C VAL A 39 16.08 -9.05 -11.63
N ILE A 40 15.67 -8.88 -10.37
CA ILE A 40 16.27 -7.91 -9.44
C ILE A 40 17.28 -8.52 -8.46
N TYR A 41 17.22 -9.85 -8.26
CA TYR A 41 18.22 -10.58 -7.48
C TYR A 41 18.66 -11.85 -8.21
N ARG A 42 19.98 -12.10 -8.19
CA ARG A 42 20.59 -13.35 -8.66
C ARG A 42 21.35 -13.98 -7.51
N LEU A 43 20.77 -15.03 -6.92
CA LEU A 43 21.35 -15.74 -5.79
C LEU A 43 22.11 -16.97 -6.29
N GLN A 44 23.27 -17.23 -5.68
CA GLN A 44 24.05 -18.42 -5.93
C GLN A 44 24.05 -19.29 -4.69
N GLY A 45 23.66 -20.52 -4.84
CA GLY A 45 23.68 -21.52 -3.77
C GLY A 45 24.95 -22.40 -3.80
N GLY A 46 24.87 -23.53 -3.12
CA GLY A 46 25.92 -24.53 -3.09
C GLY A 46 26.06 -25.30 -4.40
N ILE A 47 27.12 -26.11 -4.48
CA ILE A 47 27.35 -27.04 -5.58
C ILE A 47 26.61 -28.35 -5.28
N SER A 48 25.82 -28.82 -6.23
CA SER A 48 25.11 -30.09 -6.15
C SER A 48 26.13 -31.24 -6.12
N ARG A 49 26.05 -32.11 -5.13
CA ARG A 49 26.92 -33.32 -5.06
C ARG A 49 26.58 -34.34 -6.15
N PHE A 50 25.40 -34.24 -6.77
CA PHE A 50 24.96 -35.18 -7.80
C PHE A 50 25.31 -34.72 -9.22
N THR A 51 25.16 -33.40 -9.49
CA THR A 51 25.37 -32.87 -10.85
C THR A 51 26.68 -32.09 -10.99
N GLY A 52 27.32 -31.70 -9.91
CA GLY A 52 28.50 -30.83 -9.92
C GLY A 52 28.15 -29.34 -10.22
N ASP A 53 26.91 -29.04 -10.50
CA ASP A 53 26.46 -27.70 -10.84
C ASP A 53 26.18 -26.84 -9.61
N ARG A 54 26.43 -25.55 -9.74
CA ARG A 54 26.05 -24.58 -8.71
C ARG A 54 24.58 -24.19 -8.89
N SER A 55 23.80 -24.32 -7.83
CA SER A 55 22.41 -23.86 -7.85
C SER A 55 22.35 -22.33 -8.02
N ARG A 56 21.43 -21.88 -8.86
CA ARG A 56 21.18 -20.45 -9.14
C ARG A 56 19.71 -20.16 -9.01
N LEU A 57 19.37 -19.05 -8.37
CA LEU A 57 17.99 -18.61 -8.23
C LEU A 57 17.89 -17.15 -8.70
N GLN A 58 16.96 -16.90 -9.61
CA GLN A 58 16.65 -15.56 -10.09
C GLN A 58 15.31 -15.13 -9.49
N LEU A 59 15.30 -13.97 -8.82
CA LEU A 59 14.08 -13.40 -8.26
C LEU A 59 13.65 -12.21 -9.11
N HIS A 60 12.41 -12.28 -9.59
CA HIS A 60 11.79 -11.22 -10.38
C HIS A 60 11.18 -10.15 -9.48
N SER A 61 11.00 -8.97 -10.01
CA SER A 61 10.39 -7.83 -9.32
C SER A 61 8.94 -8.08 -8.91
N ILE A 62 8.22 -8.93 -9.66
CA ILE A 62 6.83 -9.31 -9.43
C ILE A 62 6.74 -10.84 -9.49
N ILE A 63 6.13 -11.44 -8.48
CA ILE A 63 5.90 -12.89 -8.39
C ILE A 63 4.47 -13.20 -8.01
N ALA A 64 3.87 -14.19 -8.67
CA ALA A 64 2.57 -14.71 -8.30
C ALA A 64 2.73 -16.06 -7.60
N CYS A 65 1.98 -16.26 -6.52
CA CYS A 65 2.14 -17.42 -5.66
C CYS A 65 0.81 -18.14 -5.41
N GLU A 66 0.89 -19.47 -5.32
CA GLU A 66 -0.21 -20.33 -4.91
C GLU A 66 -0.12 -20.69 -3.41
N GLY A 67 -1.25 -21.02 -2.80
CA GLY A 67 -1.31 -21.71 -1.50
C GLY A 67 -1.10 -20.85 -0.26
N LEU A 68 -0.89 -19.55 -0.40
CA LEU A 68 -0.81 -18.63 0.74
C LEU A 68 -2.04 -17.72 0.80
N ALA A 69 -3.22 -18.26 0.57
CA ALA A 69 -4.45 -17.58 0.96
C ALA A 69 -4.41 -17.46 2.49
N SER A 70 -4.06 -16.27 2.98
CA SER A 70 -4.39 -15.94 4.36
C SER A 70 -5.89 -16.22 4.53
N PRO A 71 -6.32 -16.97 5.57
CA PRO A 71 -7.74 -17.24 5.80
C PRO A 71 -8.57 -15.97 6.02
N ARG A 72 -7.91 -14.83 6.15
CA ARG A 72 -8.48 -13.49 6.07
C ARG A 72 -7.88 -12.78 4.86
N ARG A 73 -8.41 -13.06 3.68
CA ARG A 73 -8.24 -12.18 2.52
C ARG A 73 -8.66 -10.79 2.98
N ARG A 74 -7.69 -9.92 3.27
CA ARG A 74 -7.99 -8.52 3.59
C ARG A 74 -8.53 -7.91 2.31
N THR A 75 -9.83 -7.89 2.18
CA THR A 75 -10.52 -7.26 1.04
C THR A 75 -10.39 -5.75 1.08
N LEU A 76 -10.07 -5.21 2.26
CA LEU A 76 -9.93 -3.77 2.48
C LEU A 76 -8.48 -3.42 2.87
N ALA A 77 -7.98 -2.35 2.28
CA ALA A 77 -6.69 -1.74 2.64
C ALA A 77 -6.67 -1.35 4.12
N PRO A 78 -5.60 -1.70 4.88
CA PRO A 78 -5.49 -1.29 6.29
C PRO A 78 -5.47 0.23 6.43
N LEU A 79 -6.27 0.77 7.34
CA LEU A 79 -6.28 2.19 7.65
C LEU A 79 -5.15 2.54 8.62
N THR A 80 -4.06 3.08 8.10
CA THR A 80 -2.94 3.61 8.88
C THR A 80 -2.77 5.10 8.63
N ASN A 81 -2.20 5.86 9.58
CA ASN A 81 -1.96 7.30 9.39
C ASN A 81 -1.05 7.55 8.18
N ARG A 82 -0.01 6.74 8.00
CA ARG A 82 0.89 6.86 6.85
C ARG A 82 0.15 6.70 5.52
N ALA A 83 -0.69 5.67 5.38
CA ALA A 83 -1.47 5.46 4.17
C ALA A 83 -2.51 6.56 3.97
N LEU A 84 -3.16 7.02 5.05
CA LEU A 84 -4.12 8.13 5.03
C LEU A 84 -3.46 9.43 4.53
N PHE A 85 -2.33 9.82 5.11
CA PHE A 85 -1.66 11.07 4.73
C PHE A 85 -1.16 11.03 3.29
N ARG A 86 -0.73 9.88 2.80
CA ARG A 86 -0.34 9.69 1.39
C ARG A 86 -1.54 9.64 0.44
N ARG A 87 -2.67 9.02 0.84
CA ARG A 87 -3.92 9.09 0.08
C ARG A 87 -4.34 10.53 -0.16
N ASP A 88 -4.20 11.36 0.86
CA ASP A 88 -4.54 12.78 0.83
C ASP A 88 -3.35 13.67 0.38
N GLN A 89 -2.32 13.05 -0.25
CA GLN A 89 -1.16 13.74 -0.84
C GLN A 89 -0.43 14.70 0.13
N HIS A 90 -0.40 14.35 1.42
CA HIS A 90 0.14 15.19 2.49
C HIS A 90 -0.54 16.56 2.60
N LEU A 91 -1.76 16.72 2.06
CA LEU A 91 -2.56 17.94 2.18
C LEU A 91 -3.49 17.88 3.39
N CYS A 92 -3.68 19.02 4.03
CA CYS A 92 -4.81 19.19 4.95
C CYS A 92 -6.10 19.31 4.12
N LEU A 93 -7.03 18.38 4.25
CA LEU A 93 -8.26 18.34 3.43
C LEU A 93 -9.26 19.46 3.77
N TYR A 94 -8.97 20.27 4.78
CA TYR A 94 -9.77 21.46 5.12
C TYR A 94 -9.22 22.75 4.54
N CYS A 95 -7.92 23.00 4.63
CA CYS A 95 -7.31 24.25 4.16
C CYS A 95 -6.49 24.12 2.88
N GLY A 96 -6.34 22.91 2.32
CA GLY A 96 -5.61 22.64 1.08
C GLY A 96 -4.09 22.80 1.17
N LYS A 97 -3.53 23.15 2.32
CA LYS A 97 -2.09 23.39 2.46
C LYS A 97 -1.33 22.07 2.67
N PRO A 98 -0.12 21.92 2.09
CA PRO A 98 0.73 20.75 2.31
C PRO A 98 1.42 20.82 3.68
N PHE A 99 1.58 19.64 4.31
CA PHE A 99 2.27 19.50 5.59
C PHE A 99 3.09 18.21 5.63
N PRO A 100 4.24 18.19 6.32
CA PRO A 100 4.94 16.94 6.62
C PRO A 100 4.09 16.03 7.52
N GLU A 101 4.30 14.72 7.45
CA GLU A 101 3.54 13.73 8.24
C GLU A 101 3.50 14.06 9.74
N SER A 102 4.58 14.63 10.29
CA SER A 102 4.69 15.03 11.71
C SER A 102 3.72 16.15 12.13
N ARG A 103 3.20 16.92 11.18
CA ARG A 103 2.24 18.02 11.41
C ARG A 103 0.82 17.68 10.97
N LEU A 104 0.63 16.51 10.38
CA LEU A 104 -0.69 16.00 10.04
C LEU A 104 -1.27 15.15 11.18
N THR A 105 -2.58 15.13 11.25
CA THR A 105 -3.36 14.32 12.16
C THR A 105 -4.48 13.63 11.38
N ARG A 106 -4.93 12.45 11.85
CA ARG A 106 -6.17 11.85 11.40
C ARG A 106 -7.31 12.61 12.06
N ASP A 107 -8.21 13.14 11.27
CA ASP A 107 -9.45 13.71 11.75
C ASP A 107 -10.65 12.90 11.25
N HIS A 108 -11.67 12.75 12.10
CA HIS A 108 -12.93 12.09 11.75
C HIS A 108 -13.94 13.14 11.29
N ILE A 109 -14.38 13.06 10.04
CA ILE A 109 -15.37 13.99 9.46
C ILE A 109 -16.60 14.05 10.38
N ARG A 110 -17.22 12.91 10.66
CA ARG A 110 -18.16 12.77 11.77
C ARG A 110 -17.39 12.35 13.01
N PRO A 111 -17.36 13.14 14.08
CA PRO A 111 -16.59 12.84 15.28
C PRO A 111 -16.99 11.52 15.93
N THR A 112 -16.02 10.81 16.52
CA THR A 112 -16.28 9.55 17.22
C THR A 112 -17.22 9.73 18.41
N SER A 113 -17.15 10.86 19.11
CA SER A 113 -18.08 11.26 20.17
C SER A 113 -19.53 11.44 19.69
N ARG A 114 -19.73 11.56 18.38
CA ARG A 114 -21.04 11.65 17.73
C ARG A 114 -21.38 10.41 16.88
N GLY A 115 -20.77 9.25 17.20
CA GLY A 115 -21.04 7.99 16.54
C GLY A 115 -20.30 7.79 15.22
N GLY A 116 -19.32 8.62 14.89
CA GLY A 116 -18.42 8.41 13.75
C GLY A 116 -17.52 7.19 13.98
N LYS A 117 -17.27 6.41 12.93
CA LYS A 117 -16.43 5.22 12.96
C LYS A 117 -15.08 5.49 12.30
N ASP A 118 -14.02 4.79 12.75
CA ASP A 118 -12.69 4.86 12.16
C ASP A 118 -12.61 3.99 10.90
N HIS A 119 -12.98 4.55 9.76
CA HIS A 119 -12.89 3.93 8.44
C HIS A 119 -12.57 4.95 7.36
N TRP A 120 -12.08 4.47 6.22
CA TRP A 120 -11.55 5.28 5.13
C TRP A 120 -12.45 6.43 4.67
N LEU A 121 -13.78 6.23 4.63
CA LEU A 121 -14.74 7.25 4.19
C LEU A 121 -15.07 8.29 5.26
N ASN A 122 -14.67 8.07 6.52
CA ASN A 122 -14.92 9.00 7.62
C ASN A 122 -13.67 9.68 8.13
N VAL A 123 -12.49 9.42 7.54
CA VAL A 123 -11.24 10.02 7.99
C VAL A 123 -10.53 10.78 6.90
N VAL A 124 -9.89 11.88 7.28
CA VAL A 124 -9.11 12.74 6.41
C VAL A 124 -7.81 13.18 7.09
N ALA A 125 -6.81 13.53 6.27
CA ALA A 125 -5.62 14.21 6.76
C ALA A 125 -5.96 15.67 7.09
N ALA A 126 -5.65 16.10 8.30
CA ALA A 126 -5.88 17.47 8.75
C ALA A 126 -4.64 18.04 9.45
N CYS A 127 -4.32 19.31 9.24
CA CYS A 127 -3.33 19.97 10.06
C CYS A 127 -3.88 20.20 11.48
N ARG A 128 -2.99 20.28 12.47
CA ARG A 128 -3.40 20.44 13.88
C ARG A 128 -4.34 21.61 14.09
N ARG A 129 -4.09 22.75 13.40
CA ARG A 129 -4.94 23.94 13.51
C ARG A 129 -6.38 23.68 13.05
N CYS A 130 -6.55 23.10 11.87
CA CYS A 130 -7.90 22.81 11.33
C CYS A 130 -8.60 21.73 12.17
N ASN A 131 -7.88 20.69 12.60
CA ASN A 131 -8.42 19.63 13.44
C ASN A 131 -8.89 20.19 14.81
N GLN A 132 -8.08 21.03 15.47
CA GLN A 132 -8.46 21.70 16.73
C GLN A 132 -9.64 22.66 16.53
N HIS A 133 -9.64 23.43 15.42
CA HIS A 133 -10.76 24.33 15.11
C HIS A 133 -12.07 23.55 14.91
N LYS A 134 -12.01 22.42 14.23
CA LYS A 134 -13.18 21.55 14.05
C LYS A 134 -13.64 20.94 15.39
N GLY A 135 -12.72 20.35 16.16
CA GLY A 135 -13.05 19.70 17.41
C GLY A 135 -14.07 18.58 17.23
N ASN A 136 -15.10 18.55 18.06
CA ASN A 136 -16.19 17.55 18.00
C ASN A 136 -17.44 18.03 17.25
N ARG A 137 -17.32 19.09 16.44
CA ARG A 137 -18.40 19.66 15.65
C ARG A 137 -18.52 18.98 14.28
N LEU A 138 -19.72 18.97 13.72
CA LEU A 138 -19.94 18.60 12.33
C LEU A 138 -19.49 19.74 11.40
N LEU A 139 -19.18 19.44 10.15
CA LEU A 139 -18.68 20.45 9.20
C LEU A 139 -19.71 21.56 8.95
N GLU A 140 -20.99 21.18 8.89
CA GLU A 140 -22.11 22.10 8.69
C GLU A 140 -22.26 23.10 9.85
N GLU A 141 -21.92 22.67 11.08
CA GLU A 141 -22.03 23.53 12.30
C GLU A 141 -20.97 24.65 12.34
N ILE A 142 -19.91 24.54 11.52
CA ILE A 142 -18.77 25.45 11.56
C ILE A 142 -18.42 26.02 10.19
N ASN A 143 -19.28 25.78 9.20
CA ASN A 143 -19.09 26.22 7.82
C ASN A 143 -17.69 25.85 7.28
N MET A 144 -17.28 24.59 7.49
CA MET A 144 -16.05 24.00 6.95
C MET A 144 -16.38 23.00 5.85
N ASP A 145 -15.64 23.07 4.75
CA ASP A 145 -15.76 22.16 3.63
C ASP A 145 -14.54 21.26 3.48
N LEU A 146 -14.74 20.13 2.80
CA LEU A 146 -13.66 19.25 2.39
C LEU A 146 -13.18 19.61 0.98
N MET A 147 -11.88 19.75 0.80
CA MET A 147 -11.25 19.97 -0.51
C MET A 147 -11.49 18.80 -1.47
N ALA A 148 -11.68 17.59 -0.94
CA ALA A 148 -11.98 16.40 -1.71
C ALA A 148 -12.65 15.35 -0.84
N LEU A 149 -13.56 14.57 -1.45
CA LEU A 149 -14.24 13.48 -0.76
C LEU A 149 -13.28 12.32 -0.46
N PRO A 150 -13.32 11.74 0.75
CA PRO A 150 -12.52 10.57 1.06
C PRO A 150 -12.97 9.35 0.25
N TYR A 151 -12.03 8.48 -0.12
CA TYR A 151 -12.30 7.22 -0.80
C TYR A 151 -11.59 6.06 -0.11
N VAL A 152 -12.00 4.83 -0.44
CA VAL A 152 -11.38 3.60 0.07
C VAL A 152 -10.34 3.14 -0.93
N PRO A 153 -9.03 3.17 -0.62
CA PRO A 153 -8.03 2.61 -1.52
C PRO A 153 -8.23 1.10 -1.71
N ASN A 154 -8.09 0.64 -2.93
CA ASN A 154 -7.98 -0.80 -3.17
C ASN A 154 -6.57 -1.31 -2.77
N MET A 155 -6.32 -2.63 -2.89
CA MET A 155 -5.05 -3.20 -2.42
C MET A 155 -3.84 -2.76 -3.26
N ALA A 156 -4.02 -2.56 -4.57
CA ALA A 156 -2.97 -2.03 -5.45
C ALA A 156 -2.58 -0.60 -5.06
N GLU A 157 -3.58 0.26 -4.85
CA GLU A 157 -3.38 1.64 -4.38
C GLU A 157 -2.73 1.68 -2.99
N TYR A 158 -3.20 0.83 -2.06
CA TYR A 158 -2.61 0.75 -0.73
C TYR A 158 -1.13 0.37 -0.77
N LEU A 159 -0.76 -0.64 -1.57
CA LEU A 159 0.63 -1.05 -1.74
C LEU A 159 1.48 0.04 -2.40
N ALA A 160 0.93 0.79 -3.34
CA ALA A 160 1.59 1.96 -3.91
C ALA A 160 1.79 3.06 -2.85
N LEU A 161 0.78 3.34 -2.03
CA LEU A 161 0.85 4.34 -0.95
C LEU A 161 1.92 4.01 0.08
N ILE A 162 1.99 2.78 0.58
CA ILE A 162 2.92 2.44 1.67
C ILE A 162 4.38 2.33 1.24
N ASN A 163 4.66 2.18 -0.06
CA ASN A 163 6.01 1.97 -0.59
C ASN A 163 6.44 3.00 -1.65
N SER A 164 5.76 4.11 -1.79
CA SER A 164 5.84 5.10 -2.89
C SER A 164 7.27 5.54 -3.30
N HIS A 165 8.25 5.50 -2.40
CA HIS A 165 9.64 5.90 -2.70
C HIS A 165 10.56 4.74 -3.10
N ARG A 166 10.04 3.51 -3.22
CA ARG A 166 10.83 2.28 -3.45
C ARG A 166 10.21 1.36 -4.49
N ILE A 167 9.23 1.83 -5.21
CA ILE A 167 8.55 1.06 -6.25
C ILE A 167 9.33 1.23 -7.55
N ARG A 168 9.67 0.14 -8.19
CA ARG A 168 10.30 0.13 -9.52
C ARG A 168 9.27 0.53 -10.59
N GLY A 169 9.75 0.95 -11.75
CA GLY A 169 8.88 1.36 -12.87
C GLY A 169 7.92 0.25 -13.30
N ASP A 170 8.43 -0.96 -13.50
CA ASP A 170 7.66 -2.15 -13.87
C ASP A 170 6.58 -2.53 -12.85
N GLN A 171 6.91 -2.45 -11.56
CA GLN A 171 5.96 -2.68 -10.47
C GLN A 171 4.88 -1.59 -10.39
N MET A 172 5.26 -0.33 -10.58
CA MET A 172 4.32 0.78 -10.55
C MET A 172 3.37 0.74 -11.75
N GLU A 173 3.88 0.42 -12.93
CA GLU A 173 3.05 0.22 -14.12
C GLU A 173 2.01 -0.88 -13.89
N PHE A 174 2.44 -2.02 -13.34
CA PHE A 174 1.54 -3.12 -13.00
C PHE A 174 0.46 -2.69 -12.00
N LEU A 175 0.84 -1.97 -10.93
CA LEU A 175 -0.11 -1.51 -9.91
C LEU A 175 -1.10 -0.48 -10.46
N ARG A 176 -0.64 0.47 -11.29
CA ARG A 176 -1.51 1.51 -11.88
C ARG A 176 -2.65 0.93 -12.70
N ASN A 177 -2.41 -0.13 -13.44
CA ASN A 177 -3.43 -0.81 -14.23
C ASN A 177 -4.56 -1.42 -13.39
N GLN A 178 -4.38 -1.47 -12.06
CA GLN A 178 -5.36 -2.00 -11.11
C GLN A 178 -5.94 -0.93 -10.16
N PHE A 179 -5.59 0.34 -10.35
CA PHE A 179 -6.14 1.43 -9.55
C PHE A 179 -7.63 1.64 -9.84
N GLY A 180 -8.38 2.03 -8.82
CA GLY A 180 -9.78 2.39 -8.96
C GLY A 180 -9.96 3.68 -9.79
N LYS A 181 -11.16 3.85 -10.35
CA LYS A 181 -11.49 5.05 -11.15
C LYS A 181 -11.40 6.35 -10.36
N ASP A 182 -11.62 6.28 -9.05
CA ASP A 182 -11.58 7.44 -8.13
C ASP A 182 -10.21 7.66 -7.52
N SER A 183 -9.19 6.94 -8.00
CA SER A 183 -7.82 7.04 -7.50
C SER A 183 -7.23 8.43 -7.75
N ARG A 184 -6.61 9.00 -6.72
CA ARG A 184 -5.85 10.24 -6.82
C ARG A 184 -4.34 10.00 -6.99
N LEU A 185 -3.95 8.74 -7.22
CA LEU A 185 -2.54 8.34 -7.39
C LEU A 185 -2.11 8.30 -8.87
N LEU A 186 -2.98 8.71 -9.75
CA LEU A 186 -2.73 8.78 -11.20
C LEU A 186 -1.91 10.00 -11.57
#